data_fa2d4e54221d5522b28ea1bd5eabf979
#
_entry.id   fa2d4e54221d5522b28ea1bd5eabf979
#
_cell.length_a   1.000
_cell.length_b   1.000
_cell.length_c   1.000
_cell.angle_alpha   90.00
_cell.angle_beta   90.00
_cell.angle_gamma   90.00
#
_symmetry.space_group_name_H-M   'P 1'
#
loop_
_entity.id
_entity.type
_entity.pdbx_description
1 polymer ?
#
loop_
_entity_poly.entity_id
_entity_poly.type
_entity_poly.pdbx_seq_one_letter_code
_entity_poly.pdbx_strand_id
1 'polypeptide(L)'
;VSPLAAMFMWLGYINIALAIFNMIPGFPLDGGRVLRAVVWWMTGDANRSTRIASGVGQFVAMGFILLGILRFFSGAGFGGLWIAFIGWFLLEAARASGAQVEITERLTGVRVGDVMAQQFPIVDANANLQTFVQEHLLPTGHRCFVVSEQGRPAGIITPHEVKAIDRARWPYTTVGDVMRSLESLRTVGPDRPVAEALEMMGREDVNQMPVVEAGKLAGIISRGHILRVLQTRAELDI
;
A
#
# COMPACT_ATOMS: atom_id res chain seq x y z
N VAL A 1 26.99 -1.23 46.52
CA VAL A 1 25.71 -1.49 45.78
C VAL A 1 25.78 -2.93 45.31
N SER A 2 24.78 -3.77 45.63
CA SER A 2 24.77 -5.14 45.11
C SER A 2 24.67 -5.14 43.58
N PRO A 3 25.24 -6.15 42.86
CA PRO A 3 25.18 -6.20 41.42
C PRO A 3 23.75 -6.15 40.86
N LEU A 4 22.79 -6.73 41.57
CA LEU A 4 21.37 -6.66 41.25
C LEU A 4 20.81 -5.24 41.33
N ALA A 5 21.15 -4.48 42.40
CA ALA A 5 20.72 -3.10 42.54
C ALA A 5 21.30 -2.21 41.44
N ALA A 6 22.59 -2.41 41.08
CA ALA A 6 23.23 -1.68 40.00
C ALA A 6 22.54 -1.96 38.66
N MET A 7 22.16 -3.22 38.40
CA MET A 7 21.42 -3.62 37.18
C MET A 7 20.04 -2.94 37.10
N PHE A 8 19.27 -2.91 38.19
CA PHE A 8 17.96 -2.24 38.23
C PHE A 8 18.08 -0.72 38.06
N MET A 9 19.07 -0.08 38.67
CA MET A 9 19.33 1.34 38.50
C MET A 9 19.67 1.66 37.04
N TRP A 10 20.54 0.86 36.41
CA TRP A 10 20.95 1.05 35.04
C TRP A 10 19.77 0.83 34.07
N LEU A 11 18.95 -0.22 34.29
CA LEU A 11 17.75 -0.51 33.52
C LEU A 11 16.72 0.64 33.64
N GLY A 12 16.54 1.18 34.88
CA GLY A 12 15.69 2.34 35.13
C GLY A 12 16.15 3.58 34.36
N TYR A 13 17.45 3.86 34.40
CA TYR A 13 18.04 4.98 33.66
C TYR A 13 17.82 4.88 32.15
N ILE A 14 18.06 3.69 31.57
CA ILE A 14 17.85 3.48 30.13
C ILE A 14 16.38 3.64 29.76
N ASN A 15 15.46 3.09 30.56
CA ASN A 15 14.03 3.22 30.26
C ASN A 15 13.55 4.68 30.32
N ILE A 16 14.04 5.46 31.25
CA ILE A 16 13.72 6.89 31.33
C ILE A 16 14.31 7.64 30.13
N ALA A 17 15.56 7.37 29.77
CA ALA A 17 16.20 7.97 28.60
C ALA A 17 15.43 7.62 27.29
N LEU A 18 15.01 6.36 27.15
CA LEU A 18 14.23 5.89 26.01
C LEU A 18 12.83 6.54 25.98
N ALA A 19 12.19 6.69 27.14
CA ALA A 19 10.89 7.37 27.22
C ALA A 19 10.99 8.83 26.79
N ILE A 20 12.01 9.56 27.27
CA ILE A 20 12.27 10.96 26.87
C ILE A 20 12.54 11.04 25.36
N PHE A 21 13.37 10.14 24.84
CA PHE A 21 13.67 10.07 23.41
C PHE A 21 12.40 9.82 22.58
N ASN A 22 11.54 8.88 23.00
CA ASN A 22 10.30 8.58 22.32
C ASN A 22 9.26 9.70 22.37
N MET A 23 9.38 10.63 23.35
CA MET A 23 8.50 11.80 23.45
C MET A 23 8.93 12.97 22.56
N ILE A 24 10.02 12.88 21.82
CA ILE A 24 10.39 13.89 20.81
C ILE A 24 9.25 14.02 19.78
N PRO A 25 8.76 15.25 19.54
CA PRO A 25 7.61 15.48 18.68
C PRO A 25 7.97 15.30 17.19
N GLY A 26 7.76 14.12 16.66
CA GLY A 26 8.01 13.82 15.24
C GLY A 26 7.94 12.32 14.95
N PHE A 27 7.40 11.95 13.79
CA PHE A 27 7.47 10.56 13.36
C PHE A 27 8.93 10.14 13.10
N PRO A 28 9.29 8.88 13.39
CA PRO A 28 8.45 7.73 13.78
C PRO A 28 8.22 7.55 15.29
N LEU A 29 8.62 8.51 16.11
CA LEU A 29 8.58 8.40 17.56
C LEU A 29 7.16 8.59 18.12
N ASP A 30 6.90 8.15 19.35
CA ASP A 30 5.58 8.25 19.98
C ASP A 30 5.13 9.71 20.17
N GLY A 31 6.06 10.63 20.45
CA GLY A 31 5.80 12.07 20.46
C GLY A 31 5.27 12.60 19.13
N GLY A 32 5.61 11.98 18.01
CA GLY A 32 5.03 12.27 16.70
C GLY A 32 3.56 11.88 16.61
N ARG A 33 3.15 10.78 17.25
CA ARG A 33 1.73 10.39 17.35
C ARG A 33 0.94 11.38 18.20
N VAL A 34 1.52 11.85 19.30
CA VAL A 34 0.93 12.88 20.15
C VAL A 34 0.80 14.19 19.36
N LEU A 35 1.86 14.62 18.70
CA LEU A 35 1.84 15.82 17.84
C LEU A 35 0.76 15.71 16.76
N ARG A 36 0.67 14.57 16.06
CA ARG A 36 -0.37 14.31 15.08
C ARG A 36 -1.76 14.44 15.68
N ALA A 37 -2.01 13.86 16.86
CA ALA A 37 -3.32 13.91 17.53
C ALA A 37 -3.69 15.36 17.89
N VAL A 38 -2.76 16.15 18.42
CA VAL A 38 -2.96 17.55 18.76
C VAL A 38 -3.26 18.39 17.52
N VAL A 39 -2.47 18.23 16.45
CA VAL A 39 -2.67 18.97 15.19
C VAL A 39 -4.00 18.55 14.55
N TRP A 40 -4.36 17.27 14.58
CA TRP A 40 -5.64 16.79 14.07
C TRP A 40 -6.81 17.38 14.87
N TRP A 41 -6.72 17.42 16.17
CA TRP A 41 -7.74 18.05 17.03
C TRP A 41 -7.94 19.54 16.69
N MET A 42 -6.85 20.25 16.36
CA MET A 42 -6.89 21.69 16.01
C MET A 42 -7.38 21.94 14.58
N THR A 43 -7.04 21.08 13.61
CA THR A 43 -7.27 21.34 12.18
C THR A 43 -8.43 20.53 11.60
N GLY A 44 -8.86 19.43 12.26
CA GLY A 44 -9.83 18.49 11.73
C GLY A 44 -9.33 17.61 10.57
N ASP A 45 -8.09 17.80 10.12
CA ASP A 45 -7.52 17.13 8.94
C ASP A 45 -6.40 16.15 9.35
N ALA A 46 -6.71 14.85 9.22
CA ALA A 46 -5.79 13.77 9.60
C ALA A 46 -4.54 13.71 8.70
N ASN A 47 -4.70 14.04 7.40
CA ASN A 47 -3.61 13.98 6.43
C ASN A 47 -2.62 15.12 6.65
N ARG A 48 -3.14 16.35 6.83
CA ARG A 48 -2.34 17.52 7.17
C ARG A 48 -1.57 17.31 8.48
N SER A 49 -2.21 16.71 9.48
CA SER A 49 -1.60 16.40 10.78
C SER A 49 -0.44 15.42 10.63
N THR A 50 -0.60 14.38 9.81
CA THR A 50 0.46 13.39 9.54
C THR A 50 1.63 14.03 8.82
N ARG A 51 1.37 14.89 7.82
CA ARG A 51 2.42 15.62 7.09
C ARG A 51 3.23 16.53 7.99
N ILE A 52 2.57 17.27 8.89
CA ILE A 52 3.25 18.11 9.87
C ILE A 52 4.11 17.27 10.81
N ALA A 53 3.58 16.17 11.37
CA ALA A 53 4.31 15.29 12.27
C ALA A 53 5.51 14.61 11.58
N SER A 54 5.37 14.22 10.30
CA SER A 54 6.48 13.70 9.48
C SER A 54 7.53 14.77 9.17
N GLY A 55 7.12 16.00 8.84
CA GLY A 55 8.03 17.11 8.58
C GLY A 55 8.86 17.48 9.80
N VAL A 56 8.23 17.55 10.98
CA VAL A 56 8.93 17.78 12.24
C VAL A 56 9.90 16.63 12.53
N GLY A 57 9.48 15.38 12.31
CA GLY A 57 10.36 14.21 12.45
C GLY A 57 11.59 14.26 11.55
N GLN A 58 11.43 14.67 10.28
CA GLN A 58 12.53 14.87 9.34
C GLN A 58 13.49 15.98 9.80
N PHE A 59 12.96 17.09 10.31
CA PHE A 59 13.76 18.18 10.84
C PHE A 59 14.59 17.74 12.05
N VAL A 60 13.99 17.02 13.00
CA VAL A 60 14.68 16.43 14.15
C VAL A 60 15.76 15.43 13.70
N ALA A 61 15.43 14.56 12.74
CA ALA A 61 16.37 13.59 12.19
C ALA A 61 17.60 14.27 11.55
N MET A 62 17.40 15.33 10.78
CA MET A 62 18.51 16.14 10.25
C MET A 62 19.35 16.78 11.32
N GLY A 63 18.73 17.24 12.43
CA GLY A 63 19.45 17.72 13.60
C GLY A 63 20.38 16.65 14.22
N PHE A 64 19.89 15.40 14.33
CA PHE A 64 20.73 14.28 14.81
C PHE A 64 21.88 13.96 13.85
N ILE A 65 21.66 14.00 12.54
CA ILE A 65 22.72 13.78 11.55
C ILE A 65 23.80 14.87 11.69
N LEU A 66 23.39 16.14 11.74
CA LEU A 66 24.32 17.26 11.87
C LEU A 66 25.11 17.18 13.18
N LEU A 67 24.42 16.92 14.30
CA LEU A 67 25.05 16.75 15.61
C LEU A 67 26.06 15.60 15.60
N GLY A 68 25.69 14.47 14.96
CA GLY A 68 26.57 13.32 14.84
C GLY A 68 27.84 13.63 14.04
N ILE A 69 27.71 14.34 12.93
CA ILE A 69 28.84 14.79 12.10
C ILE A 69 29.74 15.74 12.90
N LEU A 70 29.18 16.74 13.56
CA LEU A 70 29.94 17.69 14.38
C LEU A 70 30.68 16.97 15.51
N ARG A 71 30.05 16.03 16.18
CA ARG A 71 30.66 15.19 17.22
C ARG A 71 31.79 14.32 16.70
N PHE A 72 31.65 13.76 15.52
CA PHE A 72 32.69 12.98 14.87
C PHE A 72 33.95 13.82 14.65
N PHE A 73 33.81 15.01 14.06
CA PHE A 73 34.96 15.90 13.82
C PHE A 73 35.53 16.56 15.09
N SER A 74 34.74 16.67 16.16
CA SER A 74 35.21 17.19 17.46
C SER A 74 35.95 16.19 18.34
N GLY A 75 36.25 14.99 17.80
CA GLY A 75 37.04 13.98 18.48
C GLY A 75 36.25 12.89 19.21
N ALA A 76 34.90 12.89 19.13
CA ALA A 76 34.07 11.81 19.68
C ALA A 76 34.12 10.50 18.87
N GLY A 77 34.80 10.49 17.72
CA GLY A 77 35.02 9.30 16.90
C GLY A 77 33.76 8.54 16.55
N PHE A 78 33.76 7.23 16.77
CA PHE A 78 32.63 6.35 16.46
C PHE A 78 31.31 6.71 17.13
N GLY A 79 31.33 7.38 18.30
CA GLY A 79 30.13 7.86 18.99
C GLY A 79 29.35 8.91 18.15
N GLY A 80 30.07 9.78 17.44
CA GLY A 80 29.46 10.74 16.52
C GLY A 80 28.80 10.06 15.32
N LEU A 81 29.47 9.07 14.72
CA LEU A 81 28.92 8.29 13.61
C LEU A 81 27.65 7.54 14.01
N TRP A 82 27.60 7.01 15.25
CA TRP A 82 26.41 6.33 15.75
C TRP A 82 25.21 7.27 15.85
N ILE A 83 25.40 8.50 16.33
CA ILE A 83 24.34 9.53 16.40
C ILE A 83 23.87 9.89 14.98
N ALA A 84 24.79 10.07 14.02
CA ALA A 84 24.46 10.35 12.64
C ALA A 84 23.67 9.19 12.00
N PHE A 85 24.04 7.95 12.29
CA PHE A 85 23.31 6.76 11.82
C PHE A 85 21.87 6.70 12.38
N ILE A 86 21.68 6.98 13.68
CA ILE A 86 20.34 7.09 14.27
C ILE A 86 19.53 8.17 13.54
N GLY A 87 20.11 9.34 13.30
CA GLY A 87 19.47 10.41 12.55
C GLY A 87 19.06 10.01 11.15
N TRP A 88 19.93 9.32 10.42
CA TRP A 88 19.62 8.80 9.10
C TRP A 88 18.45 7.79 9.14
N PHE A 89 18.48 6.84 10.07
CA PHE A 89 17.40 5.86 10.25
C PHE A 89 16.05 6.54 10.56
N LEU A 90 16.06 7.54 11.47
CA LEU A 90 14.87 8.33 11.79
C LEU A 90 14.35 9.09 10.57
N LEU A 91 15.25 9.63 9.72
CA LEU A 91 14.89 10.35 8.52
C LEU A 91 14.16 9.44 7.52
N GLU A 92 14.68 8.24 7.28
CA GLU A 92 14.03 7.26 6.40
C GLU A 92 12.66 6.83 6.92
N ALA A 93 12.54 6.56 8.20
CA ALA A 93 11.28 6.17 8.82
C ALA A 93 10.24 7.33 8.82
N ALA A 94 10.68 8.58 9.01
CA ALA A 94 9.82 9.76 8.92
C ALA A 94 9.32 9.98 7.48
N ARG A 95 10.17 9.80 6.47
CA ARG A 95 9.80 9.85 5.04
C ARG A 95 8.78 8.78 4.68
N ALA A 96 9.00 7.54 5.11
CA ALA A 96 8.05 6.44 4.86
C ALA A 96 6.66 6.75 5.44
N SER A 97 6.60 7.35 6.63
CA SER A 97 5.34 7.77 7.26
C SER A 97 4.61 8.86 6.47
N GLY A 98 5.34 9.78 5.84
CA GLY A 98 4.77 10.84 5.00
C GLY A 98 4.28 10.35 3.64
N ALA A 99 5.01 9.43 3.01
CA ALA A 99 4.68 8.91 1.68
C ALA A 99 3.32 8.18 1.64
N GLN A 100 2.93 7.49 2.72
CA GLN A 100 1.64 6.83 2.82
C GLN A 100 0.46 7.81 2.71
N VAL A 101 0.61 9.01 3.24
CA VAL A 101 -0.43 10.06 3.20
C VAL A 101 -0.54 10.67 1.81
N GLU A 102 0.57 10.88 1.14
CA GLU A 102 0.59 11.49 -0.20
C GLU A 102 -0.19 10.64 -1.23
N ILE A 103 -0.07 9.31 -1.16
CA ILE A 103 -0.85 8.40 -2.01
C ILE A 103 -2.35 8.57 -1.73
N THR A 104 -2.75 8.66 -0.47
CA THR A 104 -4.16 8.81 -0.09
C THR A 104 -4.73 10.16 -0.52
N GLU A 105 -3.97 11.25 -0.41
CA GLU A 105 -4.38 12.59 -0.85
C GLU A 105 -4.59 12.66 -2.37
N ARG A 106 -3.70 12.06 -3.15
CA ARG A 106 -3.81 12.00 -4.62
C ARG A 106 -5.03 11.20 -5.10
N LEU A 107 -5.57 10.32 -4.24
CA LEU A 107 -6.80 9.57 -4.49
C LEU A 107 -8.06 10.33 -4.05
N THR A 108 -7.91 11.44 -3.33
CA THR A 108 -9.07 12.22 -2.84
C THR A 108 -9.82 12.83 -4.02
N GLY A 109 -11.11 12.54 -4.10
CA GLY A 109 -11.99 13.00 -5.18
C GLY A 109 -11.97 12.12 -6.44
N VAL A 110 -11.11 11.10 -6.53
CA VAL A 110 -11.09 10.17 -7.67
C VAL A 110 -12.09 9.05 -7.42
N ARG A 111 -13.02 8.84 -8.36
CA ARG A 111 -14.00 7.75 -8.32
C ARG A 111 -13.52 6.53 -9.08
N VAL A 112 -14.05 5.37 -8.70
CA VAL A 112 -13.77 4.10 -9.39
C VAL A 112 -14.08 4.18 -10.87
N GLY A 113 -15.19 4.82 -11.26
CA GLY A 113 -15.60 5.02 -12.64
C GLY A 113 -14.61 5.80 -13.49
N ASP A 114 -13.84 6.74 -12.86
CA ASP A 114 -12.86 7.56 -13.55
C ASP A 114 -11.57 6.79 -13.92
N VAL A 115 -11.33 5.68 -13.22
CA VAL A 115 -10.07 4.91 -13.33
C VAL A 115 -10.27 3.43 -13.65
N MET A 116 -11.51 2.93 -13.74
CA MET A 116 -11.75 1.54 -14.11
C MET A 116 -11.40 1.28 -15.57
N ALA A 117 -10.92 0.09 -15.89
CA ALA A 117 -10.80 -0.37 -17.25
C ALA A 117 -12.18 -0.78 -17.77
N GLN A 118 -12.68 -0.06 -18.76
CA GLN A 118 -13.96 -0.38 -19.43
C GLN A 118 -13.78 -1.42 -20.53
N GLN A 119 -12.58 -1.50 -21.10
CA GLN A 119 -12.21 -2.54 -22.07
C GLN A 119 -11.42 -3.62 -21.34
N PHE A 120 -11.92 -4.81 -21.32
CA PHE A 120 -11.30 -5.97 -20.69
C PHE A 120 -11.40 -7.18 -21.65
N PRO A 121 -10.37 -8.03 -21.69
CA PRO A 121 -10.39 -9.21 -22.54
C PRO A 121 -11.43 -10.20 -22.02
N ILE A 122 -12.17 -10.79 -22.95
CA ILE A 122 -13.20 -11.80 -22.68
C ILE A 122 -12.71 -13.14 -23.19
N VAL A 123 -12.95 -14.19 -22.42
CA VAL A 123 -12.67 -15.59 -22.80
C VAL A 123 -13.93 -16.43 -22.61
N ASP A 124 -14.14 -17.42 -23.47
CA ASP A 124 -15.25 -18.36 -23.34
C ASP A 124 -15.01 -19.34 -22.19
N ALA A 125 -16.05 -19.61 -21.41
CA ALA A 125 -15.99 -20.56 -20.30
C ALA A 125 -15.62 -21.99 -20.76
N ASN A 126 -15.97 -22.37 -21.99
CA ASN A 126 -15.68 -23.67 -22.56
C ASN A 126 -14.24 -23.81 -23.11
N ALA A 127 -13.48 -22.72 -23.23
CA ALA A 127 -12.08 -22.79 -23.64
C ALA A 127 -11.28 -23.61 -22.62
N ASN A 128 -10.39 -24.52 -23.10
CA ASN A 128 -9.51 -25.22 -22.17
C ASN A 128 -8.37 -24.33 -21.70
N LEU A 129 -7.80 -24.63 -20.52
CA LEU A 129 -6.75 -23.81 -19.91
C LEU A 129 -5.49 -23.73 -20.77
N GLN A 130 -5.15 -24.76 -21.54
CA GLN A 130 -3.98 -24.75 -22.40
C GLN A 130 -4.10 -23.70 -23.50
N THR A 131 -5.23 -23.68 -24.22
CA THR A 131 -5.55 -22.68 -25.24
C THR A 131 -5.62 -21.28 -24.61
N PHE A 132 -6.30 -21.15 -23.47
CA PHE A 132 -6.37 -19.88 -22.75
C PHE A 132 -4.98 -19.32 -22.44
N VAL A 133 -4.09 -20.13 -21.90
CA VAL A 133 -2.73 -19.69 -21.54
C VAL A 133 -1.91 -19.32 -22.77
N GLN A 134 -1.96 -20.14 -23.82
CA GLN A 134 -1.13 -19.96 -25.03
C GLN A 134 -1.61 -18.82 -25.91
N GLU A 135 -2.92 -18.64 -26.08
CA GLU A 135 -3.49 -17.69 -27.04
C GLU A 135 -3.93 -16.37 -26.39
N HIS A 136 -4.29 -16.39 -25.09
CA HIS A 136 -4.81 -15.21 -24.43
C HIS A 136 -3.87 -14.67 -23.34
N LEU A 137 -3.44 -15.50 -22.39
CA LEU A 137 -2.72 -15.03 -21.22
C LEU A 137 -1.29 -14.57 -21.55
N LEU A 138 -0.50 -15.42 -22.23
CA LEU A 138 0.90 -15.13 -22.52
C LEU A 138 1.09 -14.04 -23.58
N PRO A 139 0.35 -14.04 -24.73
CA PRO A 139 0.59 -13.05 -25.77
C PRO A 139 0.13 -11.64 -25.39
N THR A 140 -0.95 -11.50 -24.60
CA THR A 140 -1.56 -10.20 -24.33
C THR A 140 -0.97 -9.49 -23.11
N GLY A 141 -0.35 -10.23 -22.18
CA GLY A 141 0.16 -9.70 -20.93
C GLY A 141 -0.94 -9.25 -19.95
N HIS A 142 -2.21 -9.44 -20.28
CA HIS A 142 -3.31 -9.15 -19.36
C HIS A 142 -3.29 -10.13 -18.18
N ARG A 143 -3.63 -9.64 -16.99
CA ARG A 143 -3.63 -10.43 -15.76
C ARG A 143 -5.04 -10.73 -15.23
N CYS A 144 -6.08 -10.30 -15.94
CA CYS A 144 -7.47 -10.57 -15.62
C CYS A 144 -8.27 -10.66 -16.90
N PHE A 145 -9.08 -11.68 -17.01
CA PHE A 145 -9.98 -11.93 -18.12
C PHE A 145 -11.38 -12.14 -17.56
N VAL A 146 -12.36 -11.55 -18.23
CA VAL A 146 -13.77 -11.84 -17.94
C VAL A 146 -14.13 -13.14 -18.63
N VAL A 147 -14.70 -14.06 -17.90
CA VAL A 147 -15.20 -15.32 -18.45
C VAL A 147 -16.64 -15.13 -18.86
N SER A 148 -16.93 -15.43 -20.11
CA SER A 148 -18.27 -15.39 -20.68
C SER A 148 -18.84 -16.79 -20.78
N GLU A 149 -20.06 -16.96 -20.29
CA GLU A 149 -20.86 -18.16 -20.47
C GLU A 149 -22.15 -17.78 -21.17
N GLN A 150 -22.39 -18.39 -22.33
CA GLN A 150 -23.55 -18.09 -23.19
C GLN A 150 -23.71 -16.58 -23.53
N GLY A 151 -22.59 -15.87 -23.71
CA GLY A 151 -22.57 -14.43 -24.02
C GLY A 151 -22.81 -13.50 -22.82
N ARG A 152 -22.85 -14.02 -21.60
CA ARG A 152 -22.98 -13.23 -20.37
C ARG A 152 -21.73 -13.35 -19.49
N PRO A 153 -21.30 -12.27 -18.85
CA PRO A 153 -20.22 -12.35 -17.88
C PRO A 153 -20.60 -13.29 -16.72
N ALA A 154 -19.84 -14.36 -16.53
CA ALA A 154 -20.06 -15.37 -15.49
C ALA A 154 -19.04 -15.30 -14.37
N GLY A 155 -17.80 -14.90 -14.68
CA GLY A 155 -16.72 -14.86 -13.70
C GLY A 155 -15.49 -14.11 -14.20
N ILE A 156 -14.42 -14.23 -13.46
CA ILE A 156 -13.08 -13.79 -13.87
C ILE A 156 -12.08 -14.92 -13.70
N ILE A 157 -11.05 -14.92 -14.55
CA ILE A 157 -9.89 -15.81 -14.42
C ILE A 157 -8.60 -14.99 -14.44
N THR A 158 -7.66 -15.38 -13.60
CA THR A 158 -6.35 -14.75 -13.47
C THR A 158 -5.25 -15.80 -13.48
N PRO A 159 -3.95 -15.43 -13.60
CA PRO A 159 -2.85 -16.37 -13.44
C PRO A 159 -2.87 -17.16 -12.12
N HIS A 160 -3.54 -16.64 -11.09
CA HIS A 160 -3.62 -17.31 -9.79
C HIS A 160 -4.44 -18.59 -9.87
N GLU A 161 -5.63 -18.54 -10.48
CA GLU A 161 -6.50 -19.69 -10.67
C GLU A 161 -5.84 -20.74 -11.58
N VAL A 162 -5.18 -20.29 -12.64
CA VAL A 162 -4.45 -21.20 -13.56
C VAL A 162 -3.31 -21.93 -12.85
N LYS A 163 -2.56 -21.23 -12.00
CA LYS A 163 -1.41 -21.79 -11.26
C LYS A 163 -1.83 -22.89 -10.27
N ALA A 164 -3.07 -22.85 -9.79
CA ALA A 164 -3.60 -23.85 -8.87
C ALA A 164 -3.84 -25.22 -9.53
N ILE A 165 -3.86 -25.28 -10.89
CA ILE A 165 -4.12 -26.49 -11.64
C ILE A 165 -2.82 -27.05 -12.21
N ASP A 166 -2.58 -28.37 -12.00
CA ASP A 166 -1.44 -29.05 -12.57
C ASP A 166 -1.44 -28.90 -14.11
N ARG A 167 -0.27 -28.61 -14.67
CA ARG A 167 -0.09 -28.36 -16.10
C ARG A 167 -0.55 -29.54 -16.98
N ALA A 168 -0.41 -30.76 -16.52
CA ALA A 168 -0.86 -31.97 -17.22
C ALA A 168 -2.39 -32.02 -17.38
N ARG A 169 -3.13 -31.29 -16.55
CA ARG A 169 -4.60 -31.25 -16.59
C ARG A 169 -5.15 -30.11 -17.46
N TRP A 170 -4.33 -29.16 -17.87
CA TRP A 170 -4.77 -27.99 -18.65
C TRP A 170 -5.55 -28.33 -19.94
N PRO A 171 -5.18 -29.37 -20.74
CA PRO A 171 -5.95 -29.73 -21.92
C PRO A 171 -7.38 -30.20 -21.64
N TYR A 172 -7.62 -30.68 -20.40
CA TYR A 172 -8.87 -31.32 -19.99
C TYR A 172 -9.69 -30.48 -18.99
N THR A 173 -9.20 -29.33 -18.61
CA THR A 173 -9.85 -28.43 -17.65
C THR A 173 -10.29 -27.17 -18.40
N THR A 174 -11.54 -26.79 -18.28
CA THR A 174 -12.06 -25.58 -18.91
C THR A 174 -11.81 -24.34 -18.06
N VAL A 175 -11.86 -23.17 -18.67
CA VAL A 175 -11.79 -21.89 -17.98
C VAL A 175 -12.95 -21.75 -16.98
N GLY A 176 -14.15 -22.21 -17.36
CA GLY A 176 -15.33 -22.22 -16.51
C GLY A 176 -15.19 -23.04 -15.24
N ASP A 177 -14.44 -24.19 -15.30
CA ASP A 177 -14.21 -25.06 -14.13
C ASP A 177 -13.37 -24.37 -13.03
N VAL A 178 -12.56 -23.39 -13.39
CA VAL A 178 -11.56 -22.78 -12.47
C VAL A 178 -11.77 -21.30 -12.23
N MET A 179 -12.64 -20.66 -13.01
CA MET A 179 -12.95 -19.25 -12.84
C MET A 179 -13.51 -18.97 -11.43
N ARG A 180 -13.33 -17.74 -10.99
CA ARG A 180 -14.07 -17.24 -9.83
C ARG A 180 -15.39 -16.63 -10.31
N SER A 181 -16.51 -17.19 -9.87
CA SER A 181 -17.85 -16.67 -10.21
C SER A 181 -18.01 -15.22 -9.76
N LEU A 182 -18.68 -14.39 -10.56
CA LEU A 182 -19.00 -13.00 -10.21
C LEU A 182 -19.81 -12.89 -8.91
N GLU A 183 -20.63 -13.88 -8.61
CA GLU A 183 -21.44 -13.93 -7.37
C GLU A 183 -20.55 -14.09 -6.11
N SER A 184 -19.42 -14.77 -6.25
CA SER A 184 -18.45 -15.00 -5.16
C SER A 184 -17.46 -13.84 -4.97
N LEU A 185 -17.39 -12.92 -5.92
CA LEU A 185 -16.46 -11.80 -5.89
C LEU A 185 -17.03 -10.59 -5.17
N ARG A 186 -16.19 -9.92 -4.42
CA ARG A 186 -16.50 -8.57 -3.96
C ARG A 186 -16.50 -7.62 -5.14
N THR A 187 -17.57 -6.88 -5.28
CA THR A 187 -17.75 -5.87 -6.33
C THR A 187 -17.75 -4.47 -5.72
N VAL A 188 -17.47 -3.48 -6.54
CA VAL A 188 -17.51 -2.06 -6.15
C VAL A 188 -18.33 -1.28 -7.17
N GLY A 189 -19.04 -0.24 -6.72
CA GLY A 189 -19.78 0.66 -7.61
C GLY A 189 -18.86 1.71 -8.25
N PRO A 190 -19.21 2.25 -9.44
CA PRO A 190 -18.41 3.26 -10.13
C PRO A 190 -18.32 4.59 -9.36
N ASP A 191 -19.33 4.92 -8.57
CA ASP A 191 -19.38 6.18 -7.79
C ASP A 191 -18.54 6.16 -6.50
N ARG A 192 -18.04 4.99 -6.11
CA ARG A 192 -17.23 4.86 -4.90
C ARG A 192 -15.85 5.50 -5.06
N PRO A 193 -15.28 6.05 -3.96
CA PRO A 193 -13.91 6.53 -3.96
C PRO A 193 -12.91 5.42 -4.26
N VAL A 194 -11.88 5.70 -5.06
CA VAL A 194 -10.80 4.74 -5.37
C VAL A 194 -10.05 4.30 -4.10
N ALA A 195 -9.92 5.18 -3.11
CA ALA A 195 -9.31 4.86 -1.82
C ALA A 195 -10.04 3.72 -1.10
N GLU A 196 -11.38 3.71 -1.13
CA GLU A 196 -12.20 2.64 -0.55
C GLU A 196 -11.98 1.31 -1.30
N ALA A 197 -11.93 1.35 -2.64
CA ALA A 197 -11.65 0.16 -3.44
C ALA A 197 -10.27 -0.42 -3.13
N LEU A 198 -9.24 0.41 -2.93
CA LEU A 198 -7.89 -0.03 -2.53
C LEU A 198 -7.89 -0.66 -1.13
N GLU A 199 -8.61 -0.08 -0.19
CA GLU A 199 -8.75 -0.64 1.16
C GLU A 199 -9.45 -1.99 1.13
N MET A 200 -10.54 -2.12 0.35
CA MET A 200 -11.22 -3.40 0.15
C MET A 200 -10.30 -4.45 -0.48
N MET A 201 -9.53 -4.08 -1.51
CA MET A 201 -8.52 -4.96 -2.11
C MET A 201 -7.45 -5.39 -1.10
N GLY A 202 -7.09 -4.51 -0.15
CA GLY A 202 -6.13 -4.82 0.92
C GLY A 202 -6.67 -5.82 1.92
N ARG A 203 -7.92 -5.67 2.34
CA ARG A 203 -8.58 -6.55 3.30
C ARG A 203 -8.84 -7.95 2.76
N GLU A 204 -9.21 -8.04 1.48
CA GLU A 204 -9.57 -9.31 0.82
C GLU A 204 -8.35 -9.98 0.15
N ASP A 205 -7.16 -9.37 0.24
CA ASP A 205 -5.92 -9.81 -0.43
C ASP A 205 -6.09 -10.07 -1.93
N VAL A 206 -6.84 -9.18 -2.61
CA VAL A 206 -7.06 -9.24 -4.05
C VAL A 206 -6.40 -8.07 -4.77
N ASN A 207 -5.99 -8.29 -6.01
CA ASN A 207 -5.33 -7.26 -6.82
C ASN A 207 -6.28 -6.56 -7.79
N GLN A 208 -7.51 -7.06 -7.94
CA GLN A 208 -8.52 -6.55 -8.86
C GLN A 208 -9.92 -6.85 -8.36
N MET A 209 -10.86 -6.00 -8.74
CA MET A 209 -12.27 -6.13 -8.39
C MET A 209 -13.15 -5.78 -9.59
N PRO A 210 -14.24 -6.52 -9.82
CA PRO A 210 -15.27 -6.12 -10.79
C PRO A 210 -15.97 -4.85 -10.32
N VAL A 211 -16.22 -3.95 -11.26
CA VAL A 211 -17.06 -2.77 -11.05
C VAL A 211 -18.44 -3.07 -11.62
N VAL A 212 -19.46 -3.00 -10.76
CA VAL A 212 -20.83 -3.33 -11.12
C VAL A 212 -21.71 -2.10 -11.00
N GLU A 213 -22.48 -1.81 -12.02
CA GLU A 213 -23.48 -0.75 -12.07
C GLU A 213 -24.83 -1.32 -12.50
N ALA A 214 -25.87 -1.06 -11.72
CA ALA A 214 -27.22 -1.57 -11.97
C ALA A 214 -27.28 -3.10 -12.25
N GLY A 215 -26.44 -3.89 -11.55
CA GLY A 215 -26.39 -5.35 -11.71
C GLY A 215 -25.61 -5.83 -12.94
N LYS A 216 -24.97 -4.93 -13.70
CA LYS A 216 -24.16 -5.27 -14.87
C LYS A 216 -22.69 -4.95 -14.63
N LEU A 217 -21.81 -5.78 -15.20
CA LEU A 217 -20.37 -5.51 -15.16
C LEU A 217 -20.06 -4.28 -16.03
N ALA A 218 -19.68 -3.17 -15.37
CA ALA A 218 -19.32 -1.91 -16.02
C ALA A 218 -17.81 -1.83 -16.34
N GLY A 219 -16.98 -2.53 -15.55
CA GLY A 219 -15.53 -2.50 -15.73
C GLY A 219 -14.78 -3.37 -14.72
N ILE A 220 -13.46 -3.27 -14.76
CA ILE A 220 -12.57 -3.90 -13.79
C ILE A 220 -11.63 -2.83 -13.26
N ILE A 221 -11.47 -2.77 -11.94
CA ILE A 221 -10.47 -1.94 -11.29
C ILE A 221 -9.35 -2.82 -10.74
N SER A 222 -8.09 -2.43 -10.92
CA SER A 222 -6.94 -3.15 -10.38
C SER A 222 -5.94 -2.20 -9.72
N ARG A 223 -5.18 -2.70 -8.72
CA ARG A 223 -4.12 -1.92 -8.06
C ARG A 223 -3.11 -1.36 -9.06
N GLY A 224 -2.67 -2.16 -10.02
CA GLY A 224 -1.71 -1.73 -11.04
C GLY A 224 -2.27 -0.64 -11.96
N HIS A 225 -3.57 -0.69 -12.28
CA HIS A 225 -4.21 0.35 -13.09
C HIS A 225 -4.35 1.66 -12.30
N ILE A 226 -4.78 1.59 -11.04
CA ILE A 226 -4.86 2.75 -10.15
C ILE A 226 -3.50 3.45 -10.03
N LEU A 227 -2.43 2.69 -9.74
CA LEU A 227 -1.07 3.24 -9.63
C LEU A 227 -0.62 3.93 -10.92
N ARG A 228 -0.90 3.34 -12.08
CA ARG A 228 -0.57 3.92 -13.38
C ARG A 228 -1.30 5.24 -13.62
N VAL A 229 -2.59 5.29 -13.32
CA VAL A 229 -3.38 6.53 -13.44
C VAL A 229 -2.84 7.61 -12.52
N LEU A 230 -2.48 7.26 -11.27
CA LEU A 230 -1.86 8.20 -10.34
C LEU A 230 -0.51 8.73 -10.83
N GLN A 231 0.32 7.87 -11.41
CA GLN A 231 1.59 8.27 -12.00
C GLN A 231 1.38 9.24 -13.17
N THR A 232 0.47 8.91 -14.09
CA THR A 232 0.15 9.79 -15.22
C THR A 232 -0.42 11.13 -14.77
N ARG A 233 -1.30 11.14 -13.75
CA ARG A 233 -1.80 12.42 -13.19
C ARG A 233 -0.68 13.23 -12.55
N ALA A 234 0.25 12.58 -11.85
CA ALA A 234 1.41 13.26 -11.27
C ALA A 234 2.34 13.87 -12.33
N GLU A 235 2.49 13.20 -13.47
CA GLU A 235 3.29 13.70 -14.61
C GLU A 235 2.61 14.88 -15.32
N LEU A 236 1.28 14.96 -15.27
CA LEU A 236 0.49 16.01 -15.94
C LEU A 236 0.10 17.15 -14.99
N ASP A 237 0.48 17.09 -13.70
CA ASP A 237 0.10 18.06 -12.65
C ASP A 237 -1.43 18.29 -12.52
N ILE A 238 -2.26 17.21 -12.68
CA ILE A 238 -3.73 17.23 -12.59
C ILE A 238 -4.28 16.24 -11.55
#